data_e5a6f579a46051778c51767d075b02ed
#
_entry.id   e5a6f579a46051778c51767d075b02ed
#
_cell.length_a   1.000
_cell.length_b   1.000
_cell.length_c   1.000
_cell.angle_alpha   90.00
_cell.angle_beta   90.00
_cell.angle_gamma   90.00
#
_symmetry.space_group_name_H-M   'P 1'
#
loop_
_entity.id
_entity.type
_entity.pdbx_description
1 polymer ?
#
loop_
_entity_poly.entity_id
_entity_poly.type
_entity_poly.pdbx_seq_one_letter_code
_entity_poly.pdbx_strand_id
1 'polypeptide(L)'
;MKIFREGATGALLDEYEKAVGEYMELLQQIPDARFTAIADAQTDDIDCRSIQTVSQHVVASGYGYANHLRRHFKHLEPEQVQFPSFQDAEMACTGLSNMLKYTEKTLQGIWNLSFEDVVSNRVTLWGGQVFDVEQLLEHAIVHVLRHRRQTERFLQLLQQA
;
A
#
# COMPACT_ATOMS: atom_id res chain seq x y z
N MET A 1 10.10 -13.15 -19.42
CA MET A 1 10.20 -11.74 -19.85
C MET A 1 9.02 -11.01 -19.24
N LYS A 2 9.23 -9.95 -18.45
CA LYS A 2 8.13 -9.15 -17.87
C LYS A 2 7.40 -8.43 -19.01
N ILE A 3 6.08 -8.57 -19.07
CA ILE A 3 5.23 -7.78 -19.97
C ILE A 3 4.84 -6.53 -19.18
N PHE A 4 5.24 -5.36 -19.68
CA PHE A 4 4.90 -4.09 -19.07
C PHE A 4 3.47 -3.69 -19.49
N ARG A 5 2.75 -3.08 -18.54
CA ARG A 5 1.43 -2.50 -18.81
C ARG A 5 1.55 -1.24 -19.63
N GLU A 6 0.56 -0.96 -20.46
CA GLU A 6 0.52 0.25 -21.29
C GLU A 6 0.03 1.47 -20.49
N GLY A 7 0.44 2.66 -20.92
CA GLY A 7 0.01 3.94 -20.37
C GLY A 7 0.64 4.31 -19.03
N ALA A 8 0.41 5.54 -18.59
CA ALA A 8 0.96 6.07 -17.35
C ALA A 8 0.45 5.31 -16.11
N THR A 9 -0.86 5.05 -16.05
CA THR A 9 -1.48 4.26 -14.97
C THR A 9 -0.91 2.84 -14.92
N GLY A 10 -0.67 2.21 -16.09
CA GLY A 10 -0.05 0.89 -16.17
C GLY A 10 1.38 0.89 -15.65
N ALA A 11 2.18 1.88 -16.04
CA ALA A 11 3.55 2.05 -15.55
C ALA A 11 3.60 2.27 -14.04
N LEU A 12 2.69 3.08 -13.49
CA LEU A 12 2.60 3.30 -12.05
C LEU A 12 2.19 2.02 -11.30
N LEU A 13 1.31 1.20 -11.86
CA LEU A 13 0.99 -0.09 -11.22
C LEU A 13 2.16 -1.07 -11.28
N ASP A 14 2.95 -1.08 -12.37
CA ASP A 14 4.17 -1.89 -12.45
C ASP A 14 5.19 -1.50 -11.37
N GLU A 15 5.34 -0.20 -11.08
CA GLU A 15 6.20 0.29 -10.00
C GLU A 15 5.60 0.03 -8.61
N TYR A 16 4.27 0.09 -8.47
CA TYR A 16 3.60 -0.27 -7.22
C TYR A 16 3.81 -1.75 -6.87
N GLU A 17 3.63 -2.65 -7.85
CA GLU A 17 3.92 -4.08 -7.69
C GLU A 17 5.37 -4.32 -7.27
N LYS A 18 6.31 -3.61 -7.89
CA LYS A 18 7.73 -3.69 -7.55
C LYS A 18 7.98 -3.24 -6.10
N ALA A 19 7.46 -2.08 -5.71
CA ALA A 19 7.63 -1.56 -4.35
C ALA A 19 7.06 -2.51 -3.30
N VAL A 20 5.88 -3.08 -3.54
CA VAL A 20 5.25 -4.06 -2.66
C VAL A 20 6.03 -5.37 -2.66
N GLY A 21 6.52 -5.84 -3.81
CA GLY A 21 7.36 -7.03 -3.93
C GLY A 21 8.63 -6.92 -3.09
N GLU A 22 9.35 -5.81 -3.21
CA GLU A 22 10.54 -5.53 -2.40
C GLU A 22 10.23 -5.46 -0.88
N TYR A 23 9.03 -4.96 -0.52
CA TYR A 23 8.60 -4.96 0.87
C TYR A 23 8.29 -6.38 1.37
N MET A 24 7.61 -7.20 0.56
CA MET A 24 7.35 -8.61 0.89
C MET A 24 8.64 -9.42 1.03
N GLU A 25 9.63 -9.21 0.16
CA GLU A 25 10.94 -9.85 0.26
C GLU A 25 11.65 -9.49 1.59
N LEU A 26 11.54 -8.25 2.04
CA LEU A 26 12.05 -7.84 3.35
C LEU A 26 11.30 -8.55 4.49
N LEU A 27 9.95 -8.56 4.45
CA LEU A 27 9.13 -9.17 5.49
C LEU A 27 9.41 -10.68 5.65
N GLN A 28 9.59 -11.41 4.55
CA GLN A 28 9.87 -12.85 4.55
C GLN A 28 11.18 -13.23 5.27
N GLN A 29 12.08 -12.27 5.47
CA GLN A 29 13.34 -12.48 6.19
C GLN A 29 13.22 -12.21 7.70
N ILE A 30 12.04 -11.79 8.18
CA ILE A 30 11.82 -11.35 9.56
C ILE A 30 11.27 -12.51 10.40
N PRO A 31 11.97 -12.92 11.48
CA PRO A 31 11.42 -13.90 12.41
C PRO A 31 10.16 -13.38 13.11
N ASP A 32 9.17 -14.25 13.37
CA ASP A 32 7.87 -13.90 13.97
C ASP A 32 8.00 -13.12 15.27
N ALA A 33 8.96 -13.48 16.12
CA ALA A 33 9.22 -12.78 17.37
C ALA A 33 9.60 -11.30 17.17
N ARG A 34 10.26 -10.97 16.05
CA ARG A 34 10.61 -9.58 15.70
C ARG A 34 9.47 -8.88 14.96
N PHE A 35 8.66 -9.62 14.23
CA PHE A 35 7.53 -9.09 13.49
C PHE A 35 6.51 -8.43 14.42
N THR A 36 6.22 -9.06 15.57
CA THR A 36 5.25 -8.56 16.55
C THR A 36 5.86 -7.68 17.64
N ALA A 37 7.20 -7.65 17.77
CA ALA A 37 7.89 -6.87 18.80
C ALA A 37 7.64 -5.37 18.64
N ILE A 38 7.44 -4.68 19.78
CA ILE A 38 7.33 -3.23 19.82
C ILE A 38 8.71 -2.62 19.56
N ALA A 39 8.87 -1.96 18.41
CA ALA A 39 10.12 -1.30 18.03
C ALA A 39 10.14 0.19 18.41
N ASP A 40 8.98 0.85 18.47
CA ASP A 40 8.82 2.23 18.89
C ASP A 40 7.67 2.34 19.92
N ALA A 41 8.00 2.31 21.19
CA ALA A 41 7.05 2.47 22.28
C ALA A 41 6.70 3.94 22.56
N GLN A 42 7.45 4.88 22.00
CA GLN A 42 7.28 6.32 22.27
C GLN A 42 6.35 7.02 21.29
N THR A 43 6.07 6.40 20.14
CA THR A 43 5.15 6.99 19.15
C THR A 43 3.71 6.99 19.65
N ASP A 44 3.01 8.11 19.44
CA ASP A 44 1.56 8.22 19.67
C ASP A 44 0.75 7.51 18.57
N ASP A 45 1.36 7.26 17.41
CA ASP A 45 0.75 6.57 16.29
C ASP A 45 0.81 5.04 16.51
N ILE A 46 -0.33 4.46 16.88
CA ILE A 46 -0.44 3.03 17.17
C ILE A 46 -0.15 2.14 15.95
N ASP A 47 -0.35 2.68 14.74
CA ASP A 47 -0.07 1.98 13.49
C ASP A 47 1.43 1.93 13.16
N CYS A 48 2.25 2.68 13.92
CA CYS A 48 3.68 2.82 13.71
C CYS A 48 4.55 2.26 14.86
N ARG A 49 4.03 1.32 15.68
CA ARG A 49 4.74 0.79 16.85
C ARG A 49 5.58 -0.46 16.59
N SER A 50 5.17 -1.29 15.65
CA SER A 50 5.80 -2.56 15.32
C SER A 50 5.79 -2.80 13.82
N ILE A 51 6.56 -3.79 13.35
CA ILE A 51 6.51 -4.21 11.94
C ILE A 51 5.12 -4.75 11.58
N GLN A 52 4.48 -5.46 12.50
CA GLN A 52 3.11 -5.94 12.40
C GLN A 52 2.13 -4.80 12.11
N THR A 53 2.12 -3.76 12.96
CA THR A 53 1.16 -2.65 12.82
C THR A 53 1.44 -1.82 11.57
N VAL A 54 2.71 -1.58 11.24
CA VAL A 54 3.11 -0.91 9.99
C VAL A 54 2.64 -1.69 8.76
N SER A 55 2.84 -3.01 8.73
CA SER A 55 2.39 -3.84 7.59
C SER A 55 0.87 -3.81 7.44
N GLN A 56 0.15 -3.86 8.54
CA GLN A 56 -1.31 -3.77 8.57
C GLN A 56 -1.80 -2.42 8.06
N HIS A 57 -1.15 -1.33 8.49
CA HIS A 57 -1.42 0.03 8.02
C HIS A 57 -1.20 0.17 6.50
N VAL A 58 -0.11 -0.38 5.96
CA VAL A 58 0.17 -0.35 4.51
C VAL A 58 -0.94 -1.03 3.72
N VAL A 59 -1.36 -2.22 4.16
CA VAL A 59 -2.45 -2.96 3.50
C VAL A 59 -3.76 -2.19 3.57
N ALA A 60 -4.14 -1.71 4.75
CA ALA A 60 -5.37 -0.93 4.95
C ALA A 60 -5.39 0.34 4.10
N SER A 61 -4.27 1.07 4.04
CA SER A 61 -4.13 2.28 3.23
C SER A 61 -4.26 1.99 1.73
N GLY A 62 -3.65 0.91 1.23
CA GLY A 62 -3.76 0.53 -0.18
C GLY A 62 -5.20 0.21 -0.61
N TYR A 63 -5.95 -0.54 0.20
CA TYR A 63 -7.39 -0.72 -0.02
C TYR A 63 -8.15 0.60 0.05
N GLY A 64 -7.77 1.48 0.97
CA GLY A 64 -8.36 2.81 1.11
C GLY A 64 -8.20 3.65 -0.16
N TYR A 65 -6.99 3.70 -0.75
CA TYR A 65 -6.72 4.41 -2.01
C TYR A 65 -7.56 3.85 -3.15
N ALA A 66 -7.60 2.53 -3.31
CA ALA A 66 -8.43 1.89 -4.33
C ALA A 66 -9.93 2.18 -4.12
N ASN A 67 -10.41 2.19 -2.87
CA ASN A 67 -11.78 2.53 -2.53
C ASN A 67 -12.13 3.99 -2.85
N HIS A 68 -11.20 4.93 -2.68
CA HIS A 68 -11.41 6.31 -3.11
C HIS A 68 -11.60 6.40 -4.62
N LEU A 69 -10.80 5.68 -5.42
CA LEU A 69 -10.98 5.60 -6.87
C LEU A 69 -12.35 4.99 -7.24
N ARG A 70 -12.75 3.87 -6.61
CA ARG A 70 -14.05 3.24 -6.86
C ARG A 70 -15.23 4.17 -6.59
N ARG A 71 -15.19 4.91 -5.47
CA ARG A 71 -16.23 5.89 -5.13
C ARG A 71 -16.27 7.05 -6.12
N HIS A 72 -15.10 7.52 -6.56
CA HIS A 72 -14.99 8.65 -7.48
C HIS A 72 -15.54 8.28 -8.86
N PHE A 73 -15.05 7.20 -9.46
CA PHE A 73 -15.44 6.76 -10.80
C PHE A 73 -16.77 5.99 -10.84
N LYS A 74 -17.25 5.48 -9.73
CA LYS A 74 -18.50 4.70 -9.60
C LYS A 74 -18.62 3.50 -10.55
N HIS A 75 -17.50 2.93 -10.97
CA HIS A 75 -17.45 1.79 -11.88
C HIS A 75 -17.39 0.45 -11.14
N LEU A 76 -17.00 0.46 -9.87
CA LEU A 76 -16.99 -0.69 -8.97
C LEU A 76 -17.40 -0.25 -7.57
N GLU A 77 -18.08 -1.13 -6.84
CA GLU A 77 -18.42 -0.88 -5.44
C GLU A 77 -17.17 -0.95 -4.54
N PRO A 78 -17.01 0.01 -3.61
CA PRO A 78 -15.97 -0.07 -2.59
C PRO A 78 -16.23 -1.25 -1.66
N GLU A 79 -15.17 -2.00 -1.32
CA GLU A 79 -15.28 -3.09 -0.37
C GLU A 79 -14.84 -2.62 1.03
N GLN A 80 -15.63 -2.97 2.04
CA GLN A 80 -15.22 -2.84 3.44
C GLN A 80 -14.41 -4.09 3.80
N VAL A 81 -13.10 -3.97 3.79
CA VAL A 81 -12.22 -5.06 4.15
C VAL A 81 -11.85 -4.92 5.64
N GLN A 82 -12.22 -5.92 6.42
CA GLN A 82 -11.74 -6.06 7.79
C GLN A 82 -10.55 -7.01 7.77
N PHE A 83 -9.45 -6.56 8.32
CA PHE A 83 -8.25 -7.39 8.44
C PHE A 83 -8.11 -7.89 9.87
N PRO A 84 -7.95 -9.21 10.08
CA PRO A 84 -7.45 -9.69 11.36
C PRO A 84 -6.06 -9.11 11.60
N SER A 85 -5.66 -8.97 12.85
CA SER A 85 -4.28 -8.60 13.17
C SER A 85 -3.33 -9.63 12.57
N PHE A 86 -2.35 -9.20 11.79
CA PHE A 86 -1.36 -10.10 11.21
C PHE A 86 -0.49 -10.69 12.32
N GLN A 87 -0.38 -12.01 12.37
CA GLN A 87 0.40 -12.68 13.41
C GLN A 87 1.86 -12.90 12.99
N ASP A 88 2.11 -12.93 11.69
CA ASP A 88 3.38 -13.23 11.07
C ASP A 88 3.56 -12.51 9.73
N ALA A 89 4.75 -12.63 9.16
CA ALA A 89 5.11 -12.06 7.88
C ALA A 89 4.34 -12.70 6.71
N GLU A 90 3.95 -13.97 6.81
CA GLU A 90 3.20 -14.66 5.75
C GLU A 90 1.80 -14.07 5.60
N MET A 91 1.12 -13.82 6.73
CA MET A 91 -0.18 -13.13 6.71
C MET A 91 -0.07 -11.72 6.13
N ALA A 92 0.99 -10.97 6.48
CA ALA A 92 1.22 -9.64 5.93
C ALA A 92 1.48 -9.68 4.41
N CYS A 93 2.30 -10.61 3.92
CA CYS A 93 2.56 -10.82 2.49
C CYS A 93 1.27 -11.20 1.73
N THR A 94 0.45 -12.06 2.31
CA THR A 94 -0.87 -12.40 1.75
C THR A 94 -1.78 -11.19 1.66
N GLY A 95 -1.81 -10.36 2.71
CA GLY A 95 -2.55 -9.10 2.73
C GLY A 95 -2.10 -8.13 1.63
N LEU A 96 -0.79 -7.94 1.49
CA LEU A 96 -0.18 -7.10 0.46
C LEU A 96 -0.49 -7.59 -0.96
N SER A 97 -0.39 -8.90 -1.20
CA SER A 97 -0.74 -9.50 -2.50
C SER A 97 -2.21 -9.30 -2.86
N ASN A 98 -3.12 -9.49 -1.89
CA ASN A 98 -4.55 -9.28 -2.11
C ASN A 98 -4.88 -7.79 -2.33
N MET A 99 -4.24 -6.89 -1.62
CA MET A 99 -4.35 -5.43 -1.81
C MET A 99 -3.94 -5.03 -3.24
N LEU A 100 -2.82 -5.57 -3.77
CA LEU A 100 -2.40 -5.31 -5.15
C LEU A 100 -3.44 -5.80 -6.18
N LYS A 101 -3.95 -7.02 -6.02
CA LYS A 101 -5.01 -7.56 -6.89
C LYS A 101 -6.27 -6.70 -6.86
N TYR A 102 -6.62 -6.19 -5.68
CA TYR A 102 -7.75 -5.30 -5.52
C TYR A 102 -7.54 -3.96 -6.23
N THR A 103 -6.33 -3.40 -6.12
CA THR A 103 -5.95 -2.16 -6.83
C THR A 103 -5.94 -2.37 -8.34
N GLU A 104 -5.35 -3.47 -8.84
CA GLU A 104 -5.36 -3.81 -10.25
C GLU A 104 -6.78 -3.92 -10.81
N LYS A 105 -7.66 -4.68 -10.13
CA LYS A 105 -9.07 -4.78 -10.50
C LYS A 105 -9.77 -3.41 -10.53
N THR A 106 -9.43 -2.53 -9.59
CA THR A 106 -9.97 -1.17 -9.55
C THR A 106 -9.55 -0.35 -10.76
N LEU A 107 -8.30 -0.51 -11.20
CA LEU A 107 -7.75 0.24 -12.32
C LEU A 107 -8.20 -0.27 -13.70
N GLN A 108 -8.67 -1.52 -13.82
CA GLN A 108 -9.12 -2.09 -15.09
C GLN A 108 -10.18 -1.25 -15.82
N GLY A 109 -11.01 -0.52 -15.08
CA GLY A 109 -12.04 0.35 -15.67
C GLY A 109 -11.55 1.77 -16.05
N ILE A 110 -10.33 2.15 -15.63
CA ILE A 110 -9.77 3.50 -15.77
C ILE A 110 -8.33 3.50 -16.30
N TRP A 111 -7.95 2.46 -17.03
CA TRP A 111 -6.59 2.20 -17.50
C TRP A 111 -6.08 3.22 -18.52
N ASN A 112 -6.96 3.61 -19.45
CA ASN A 112 -6.63 4.42 -20.63
C ASN A 112 -7.22 5.83 -20.52
N LEU A 113 -7.13 6.45 -19.35
CA LEU A 113 -7.50 7.85 -19.20
C LEU A 113 -6.59 8.72 -20.07
N SER A 114 -7.19 9.69 -20.78
CA SER A 114 -6.41 10.74 -21.43
C SER A 114 -5.75 11.63 -20.37
N PHE A 115 -4.72 12.38 -20.76
CA PHE A 115 -4.09 13.36 -19.86
C PHE A 115 -5.13 14.35 -19.27
N GLU A 116 -6.07 14.80 -20.10
CA GLU A 116 -7.15 15.69 -19.67
C GLU A 116 -8.05 15.01 -18.63
N ASP A 117 -8.41 13.74 -18.83
CA ASP A 117 -9.20 12.97 -17.88
C ASP A 117 -8.46 12.75 -16.56
N VAL A 118 -7.15 12.45 -16.61
CA VAL A 118 -6.33 12.31 -15.39
C VAL A 118 -6.36 13.60 -14.57
N VAL A 119 -6.06 14.74 -15.19
CA VAL A 119 -5.96 16.04 -14.50
C VAL A 119 -7.32 16.53 -13.99
N SER A 120 -8.41 16.25 -14.72
CA SER A 120 -9.76 16.69 -14.36
C SER A 120 -10.40 15.83 -13.26
N ASN A 121 -10.01 14.55 -13.14
CA ASN A 121 -10.54 13.65 -12.13
C ASN A 121 -9.80 13.83 -10.80
N ARG A 122 -10.34 14.70 -9.94
CA ARG A 122 -9.78 15.02 -8.63
C ARG A 122 -10.42 14.15 -7.55
N VAL A 123 -9.61 13.29 -6.94
CA VAL A 123 -9.99 12.36 -5.88
C VAL A 123 -9.64 12.97 -4.53
N THR A 124 -10.63 13.11 -3.65
CA THR A 124 -10.41 13.62 -2.28
C THR A 124 -10.19 12.45 -1.33
N LEU A 125 -9.06 12.48 -0.62
CA LEU A 125 -8.70 11.50 0.41
C LEU A 125 -9.10 11.99 1.82
N TRP A 126 -8.72 11.20 2.82
CA TRP A 126 -8.83 11.55 4.24
C TRP A 126 -8.12 12.87 4.54
N GLY A 127 -8.68 13.67 5.42
CA GLY A 127 -8.11 14.96 5.77
C GLY A 127 -8.21 16.03 4.69
N GLY A 128 -8.98 15.78 3.61
CA GLY A 128 -9.25 16.76 2.57
C GLY A 128 -8.14 16.93 1.53
N GLN A 129 -7.15 16.06 1.51
CA GLN A 129 -6.12 16.05 0.47
C GLN A 129 -6.73 15.68 -0.89
N VAL A 130 -6.36 16.42 -1.93
CA VAL A 130 -6.90 16.24 -3.29
C VAL A 130 -5.79 15.87 -4.24
N PHE A 131 -5.95 14.73 -4.92
CA PHE A 131 -5.02 14.19 -5.90
C PHE A 131 -5.72 13.95 -7.23
N ASP A 132 -5.00 13.99 -8.34
CA ASP A 132 -5.43 13.29 -9.54
C ASP A 132 -5.09 11.80 -9.44
N VAL A 133 -5.44 11.02 -10.47
CA VAL A 133 -5.27 9.55 -10.44
C VAL A 133 -3.80 9.15 -10.38
N GLU A 134 -2.93 9.83 -11.15
CA GLU A 134 -1.50 9.53 -11.16
C GLU A 134 -0.86 9.91 -9.82
N GLN A 135 -1.13 11.11 -9.31
CA GLN A 135 -0.66 11.58 -8.00
C GLN A 135 -1.09 10.63 -6.88
N LEU A 136 -2.31 10.07 -6.95
CA LEU A 136 -2.78 9.10 -5.96
C LEU A 136 -1.98 7.80 -6.00
N LEU A 137 -1.67 7.29 -7.19
CA LEU A 137 -0.85 6.09 -7.36
C LEU A 137 0.61 6.35 -6.96
N GLU A 138 1.19 7.48 -7.33
CA GLU A 138 2.51 7.91 -6.86
C GLU A 138 2.56 7.98 -5.33
N HIS A 139 1.53 8.56 -4.70
CA HIS A 139 1.41 8.59 -3.25
C HIS A 139 1.36 7.19 -2.64
N ALA A 140 0.60 6.28 -3.23
CA ALA A 140 0.51 4.88 -2.77
C ALA A 140 1.86 4.15 -2.86
N ILE A 141 2.62 4.35 -3.94
CA ILE A 141 3.97 3.81 -4.10
C ILE A 141 4.91 4.35 -3.03
N VAL A 142 4.96 5.69 -2.89
CA VAL A 142 5.82 6.34 -1.90
C VAL A 142 5.45 5.94 -0.47
N HIS A 143 4.17 5.69 -0.20
CA HIS A 143 3.70 5.20 1.09
C HIS A 143 4.32 3.82 1.43
N VAL A 144 4.31 2.87 0.48
CA VAL A 144 4.99 1.57 0.67
C VAL A 144 6.49 1.73 0.89
N LEU A 145 7.16 2.53 0.06
CA LEU A 145 8.61 2.75 0.17
C LEU A 145 8.99 3.37 1.52
N ARG A 146 8.19 4.31 2.02
CA ARG A 146 8.38 4.93 3.33
C ARG A 146 8.27 3.91 4.46
N HIS A 147 7.27 3.05 4.41
CA HIS A 147 7.04 2.04 5.44
C HIS A 147 8.01 0.86 5.35
N ARG A 148 8.47 0.49 4.15
CA ARG A 148 9.61 -0.43 3.99
C ARG A 148 10.84 0.10 4.71
N ARG A 149 11.21 1.36 4.46
CA ARG A 149 12.33 2.02 5.15
C ARG A 149 12.13 2.08 6.67
N GLN A 150 10.91 2.31 7.14
CA GLN A 150 10.59 2.29 8.57
C GLN A 150 10.81 0.89 9.16
N THR A 151 10.39 -0.16 8.45
CA THR A 151 10.61 -1.55 8.84
C THR A 151 12.11 -1.88 8.93
N GLU A 152 12.91 -1.46 7.96
CA GLU A 152 14.38 -1.60 7.99
C GLU A 152 14.98 -0.94 9.25
N ARG A 153 14.52 0.26 9.58
CA ARG A 153 14.93 0.96 10.81
C ARG A 153 14.51 0.20 12.07
N PHE A 154 13.30 -0.35 12.10
CA PHE A 154 12.82 -1.14 13.25
C PHE A 154 13.67 -2.39 13.47
N LEU A 155 14.08 -3.06 12.41
CA LEU A 155 14.98 -4.21 12.51
C LEU A 155 16.32 -3.84 13.13
N GLN A 156 16.86 -2.67 12.80
CA GLN A 156 18.11 -2.18 13.42
C GLN A 156 17.92 -1.90 14.92
N LEU A 157 16.81 -1.27 15.31
CA LEU A 157 16.50 -1.01 16.73
C LEU A 157 16.33 -2.30 17.52
N LEU A 158 15.61 -3.27 16.99
CA LEU A 158 15.37 -4.58 17.62
C LEU A 158 16.60 -5.51 17.63
N GLN A 159 17.69 -5.17 16.94
CA GLN A 159 18.96 -5.88 17.03
C GLN A 159 19.84 -5.33 18.17
N GLN A 160 19.60 -4.10 18.61
CA GLN A 160 20.38 -3.42 19.62
C GLN A 160 19.79 -3.56 21.05
N ALA A 161 18.55 -4.04 21.13
CA ALA A 161 17.83 -4.29 22.39
C ALA A 161 18.03 -5.72 22.88
#